data_99fa1f4a0171d539025fa1986ed08ab4
#
_entry.id   99fa1f4a0171d539025fa1986ed08ab4
#
_cell.length_a   1.000
_cell.length_b   1.000
_cell.length_c   1.000
_cell.angle_alpha   90.00
_cell.angle_beta   90.00
_cell.angle_gamma   90.00
#
_symmetry.space_group_name_H-M   'P 1'
#
loop_
_entity.id
_entity.type
_entity.pdbx_description
1 polymer ?
#
loop_
_entity_poly.entity_id
_entity_poly.type
_entity_poly.pdbx_seq_one_letter_code
_entity_poly.pdbx_strand_id
1 'polypeptide(L)'
;MGESNTQSEAAVRKFFDLLNAEDLEGVRALLTEDAGWVPQARDMPGAGAYHGRNVIVDEFLKPIRGLFAKGSPSNRILSMASNGPLVLVETHGTGQLSDGRPYDNRYAWAFEVRAGQVAMIREYLDSYYIVRLFGKP
;
A
#
# COMPACT_ATOMS: atom_id res chain seq x y z
N MET A 1 5.89 6.99 -24.76
CA MET A 1 6.48 7.96 -23.85
C MET A 1 6.28 7.52 -22.43
N GLY A 2 7.31 7.59 -21.62
CA GLY A 2 7.22 7.24 -20.22
C GLY A 2 6.56 8.34 -19.39
N GLU A 3 6.22 8.00 -18.15
CA GLU A 3 5.67 8.95 -17.19
C GLU A 3 6.71 10.02 -16.83
N SER A 4 6.28 11.26 -16.64
CA SER A 4 7.12 12.28 -16.01
C SER A 4 7.16 12.04 -14.50
N ASN A 5 8.18 12.56 -13.82
CA ASN A 5 8.28 12.48 -12.37
C ASN A 5 7.02 13.07 -11.71
N THR A 6 6.55 14.23 -12.18
CA THR A 6 5.36 14.89 -11.64
C THR A 6 4.11 14.01 -11.77
N GLN A 7 3.90 13.40 -12.93
CA GLN A 7 2.74 12.52 -13.16
C GLN A 7 2.79 11.27 -12.29
N SER A 8 3.98 10.65 -12.18
CA SER A 8 4.16 9.45 -11.37
C SER A 8 3.95 9.73 -9.89
N GLU A 9 4.51 10.83 -9.40
CA GLU A 9 4.33 11.23 -8.00
C GLU A 9 2.88 11.58 -7.69
N ALA A 10 2.18 12.24 -8.62
CA ALA A 10 0.75 12.55 -8.44
C ALA A 10 -0.09 11.27 -8.30
N ALA A 11 0.20 10.25 -9.10
CA ALA A 11 -0.50 8.96 -8.99
C ALA A 11 -0.27 8.30 -7.63
N VAL A 12 0.96 8.36 -7.11
CA VAL A 12 1.28 7.79 -5.79
C VAL A 12 0.61 8.57 -4.66
N ARG A 13 0.59 9.91 -4.73
CA ARG A 13 -0.12 10.71 -3.73
C ARG A 13 -1.61 10.40 -3.74
N LYS A 14 -2.21 10.27 -4.91
CA LYS A 14 -3.61 9.88 -5.05
C LYS A 14 -3.87 8.51 -4.44
N PHE A 15 -2.96 7.56 -4.65
CA PHE A 15 -3.07 6.23 -4.04
C PHE A 15 -3.21 6.32 -2.53
N PHE A 16 -2.33 7.07 -1.86
CA PHE A 16 -2.38 7.19 -0.40
C PHE A 16 -3.59 7.98 0.07
N ASP A 17 -4.03 9.01 -0.66
CA ASP A 17 -5.27 9.71 -0.34
C ASP A 17 -6.47 8.77 -0.34
N LEU A 18 -6.58 7.93 -1.37
CA LEU A 18 -7.67 6.96 -1.49
C LEU A 18 -7.58 5.87 -0.43
N LEU A 19 -6.38 5.35 -0.18
CA LEU A 19 -6.17 4.32 0.83
C LEU A 19 -6.51 4.85 2.23
N ASN A 20 -6.07 6.05 2.56
CA ASN A 20 -6.35 6.69 3.86
C ASN A 20 -7.84 6.99 4.02
N ALA A 21 -8.54 7.30 2.93
CA ALA A 21 -9.99 7.51 2.94
C ALA A 21 -10.79 6.21 2.95
N GLU A 22 -10.12 5.06 2.90
CA GLU A 22 -10.75 3.73 2.79
C GLU A 22 -11.61 3.60 1.53
N ASP A 23 -11.26 4.33 0.48
CA ASP A 23 -11.95 4.28 -0.81
C ASP A 23 -11.35 3.16 -1.65
N LEU A 24 -11.71 1.92 -1.36
CA LEU A 24 -11.14 0.76 -2.05
C LEU A 24 -11.54 0.69 -3.52
N GLU A 25 -12.75 1.18 -3.87
CA GLU A 25 -13.14 1.23 -5.27
C GLU A 25 -12.35 2.30 -6.04
N GLY A 26 -12.01 3.40 -5.39
CA GLY A 26 -11.09 4.38 -5.95
C GLY A 26 -9.70 3.80 -6.16
N VAL A 27 -9.20 3.01 -5.20
CA VAL A 27 -7.92 2.30 -5.34
C VAL A 27 -8.00 1.34 -6.53
N ARG A 28 -9.08 0.56 -6.66
CA ARG A 28 -9.28 -0.36 -7.79
C ARG A 28 -9.19 0.39 -9.12
N ALA A 29 -9.83 1.54 -9.23
CA ALA A 29 -9.82 2.35 -10.45
C ALA A 29 -8.43 2.92 -10.78
N LEU A 30 -7.62 3.19 -9.75
CA LEU A 30 -6.27 3.71 -9.93
C LEU A 30 -5.26 2.63 -10.32
N LEU A 31 -5.53 1.36 -9.98
CA LEU A 31 -4.67 0.25 -10.34
C LEU A 31 -4.90 -0.17 -11.80
N THR A 32 -3.83 -0.58 -12.49
CA THR A 32 -4.00 -1.22 -13.79
C THR A 32 -4.68 -2.58 -13.60
N GLU A 33 -5.30 -3.09 -14.66
CA GLU A 33 -5.98 -4.38 -14.60
C GLU A 33 -5.04 -5.50 -14.15
N ASP A 34 -3.79 -5.47 -14.63
CA ASP A 34 -2.76 -6.46 -14.33
C ASP A 34 -1.84 -6.06 -13.18
N ALA A 35 -2.23 -5.10 -12.36
CA ALA A 35 -1.40 -4.58 -11.28
C ALA A 35 -0.92 -5.68 -10.33
N GLY A 36 0.26 -5.48 -9.76
CA GLY A 36 0.79 -6.35 -8.73
C GLY A 36 0.98 -5.61 -7.40
N TRP A 37 0.83 -6.33 -6.30
CA TRP A 37 1.18 -5.85 -4.96
C TRP A 37 1.93 -6.96 -4.25
N VAL A 38 3.19 -6.71 -3.89
CA VAL A 38 4.06 -7.73 -3.30
C VAL A 38 4.72 -7.17 -2.05
N PRO A 39 4.25 -7.54 -0.86
CA PRO A 39 5.01 -7.27 0.35
C PRO A 39 6.38 -7.93 0.26
N GLN A 40 7.41 -7.21 0.64
CA GLN A 40 8.81 -7.68 0.51
C GLN A 40 9.28 -8.39 1.78
N ALA A 41 8.38 -9.14 2.42
CA ALA A 41 8.65 -9.95 3.60
C ALA A 41 7.97 -11.32 3.40
N ARG A 42 8.67 -12.41 3.76
CA ARG A 42 8.17 -13.76 3.52
C ARG A 42 7.48 -14.37 4.73
N ASP A 43 7.97 -14.05 5.92
CA ASP A 43 7.57 -14.75 7.15
C ASP A 43 6.66 -13.88 8.02
N MET A 44 5.61 -13.35 7.42
CA MET A 44 4.61 -12.55 8.13
C MET A 44 3.20 -12.82 7.58
N PRO A 45 2.15 -12.56 8.38
CA PRO A 45 0.78 -12.55 7.87
C PRO A 45 0.63 -11.54 6.71
N GLY A 46 -0.07 -11.93 5.67
CA GLY A 46 -0.27 -11.09 4.49
C GLY A 46 0.84 -11.16 3.45
N ALA A 47 1.89 -11.96 3.70
CA ALA A 47 2.95 -12.19 2.72
C ALA A 47 2.38 -12.88 1.47
N GLY A 48 3.11 -12.76 0.36
CA GLY A 48 2.73 -13.36 -0.91
C GLY A 48 2.68 -12.32 -2.01
N ALA A 49 2.40 -12.78 -3.24
CA ALA A 49 2.25 -11.91 -4.39
C ALA A 49 0.78 -11.86 -4.79
N TYR A 50 0.23 -10.67 -4.84
CA TYR A 50 -1.16 -10.44 -5.24
C TYR A 50 -1.15 -9.86 -6.65
N HIS A 51 -1.74 -10.59 -7.59
CA HIS A 51 -1.69 -10.25 -9.00
C HIS A 51 -3.10 -9.96 -9.53
N GLY A 52 -3.26 -8.79 -10.16
CA GLY A 52 -4.54 -8.30 -10.68
C GLY A 52 -5.24 -7.39 -9.68
N ARG A 53 -5.82 -6.29 -10.18
CA ARG A 53 -6.45 -5.29 -9.30
C ARG A 53 -7.61 -5.85 -8.48
N ASN A 54 -8.36 -6.81 -9.03
CA ASN A 54 -9.47 -7.40 -8.31
C ASN A 54 -8.99 -8.27 -7.16
N VAL A 55 -7.93 -9.05 -7.37
CA VAL A 55 -7.30 -9.84 -6.31
C VAL A 55 -6.75 -8.90 -5.22
N ILE A 56 -6.05 -7.85 -5.62
CA ILE A 56 -5.48 -6.88 -4.67
C ILE A 56 -6.59 -6.29 -3.78
N VAL A 57 -7.67 -5.83 -4.37
CA VAL A 57 -8.74 -5.18 -3.61
C VAL A 57 -9.57 -6.19 -2.82
N ASP A 58 -10.03 -7.26 -3.46
CA ASP A 58 -11.00 -8.17 -2.86
C ASP A 58 -10.38 -9.20 -1.92
N GLU A 59 -9.16 -9.68 -2.23
CA GLU A 59 -8.53 -10.77 -1.49
C GLU A 59 -7.41 -10.32 -0.57
N PHE A 60 -6.90 -9.08 -0.73
CA PHE A 60 -5.83 -8.55 0.10
C PHE A 60 -6.30 -7.34 0.92
N LEU A 61 -6.76 -6.28 0.29
CA LEU A 61 -7.12 -5.05 1.01
C LEU A 61 -8.37 -5.18 1.86
N LYS A 62 -9.44 -5.77 1.32
CA LYS A 62 -10.69 -5.93 2.08
C LYS A 62 -10.50 -6.73 3.38
N PRO A 63 -9.83 -7.90 3.35
CA PRO A 63 -9.56 -8.62 4.60
C PRO A 63 -8.72 -7.81 5.59
N ILE A 64 -7.73 -7.06 5.11
CA ILE A 64 -6.90 -6.21 5.98
C ILE A 64 -7.74 -5.15 6.65
N ARG A 65 -8.72 -4.55 5.96
CA ARG A 65 -9.61 -3.55 6.56
C ARG A 65 -10.29 -4.06 7.82
N GLY A 66 -10.63 -5.34 7.87
CA GLY A 66 -11.26 -5.94 9.03
C GLY A 66 -10.37 -6.00 10.27
N LEU A 67 -9.06 -5.86 10.12
CA LEU A 67 -8.10 -5.89 11.22
C LEU A 67 -7.94 -4.53 11.88
N PHE A 68 -8.41 -3.45 11.25
CA PHE A 68 -8.18 -2.08 11.70
C PHE A 68 -9.49 -1.38 12.06
N ALA A 69 -9.42 -0.46 13.01
CA ALA A 69 -10.52 0.44 13.31
C ALA A 69 -10.75 1.38 12.12
N LYS A 70 -11.96 1.94 12.05
CA LYS A 70 -12.31 2.88 10.98
C LYS A 70 -11.34 4.06 10.99
N GLY A 71 -10.86 4.43 9.80
CA GLY A 71 -9.86 5.50 9.63
C GLY A 71 -8.43 5.06 9.91
N SER A 72 -8.20 3.78 10.19
CA SER A 72 -6.88 3.25 10.52
C SER A 72 -6.48 2.14 9.53
N PRO A 73 -5.18 1.98 9.24
CA PRO A 73 -4.14 2.96 9.52
C PRO A 73 -4.20 4.13 8.55
N SER A 74 -3.71 5.28 8.96
CA SER A 74 -3.51 6.41 8.06
C SER A 74 -2.01 6.54 7.79
N ASN A 75 -1.64 6.60 6.52
CA ASN A 75 -0.25 6.71 6.09
C ASN A 75 0.08 8.16 5.77
N ARG A 76 1.09 8.71 6.44
CA ARG A 76 1.61 10.03 6.16
C ARG A 76 2.89 9.88 5.33
N ILE A 77 2.96 10.57 4.21
CA ILE A 77 4.15 10.55 3.36
C ILE A 77 5.25 11.37 4.04
N LEU A 78 6.41 10.75 4.26
CA LEU A 78 7.58 11.39 4.88
C LEU A 78 8.53 11.93 3.83
N SER A 79 8.77 11.18 2.76
CA SER A 79 9.66 11.55 1.68
C SER A 79 9.25 10.82 0.40
N MET A 80 9.62 11.39 -0.74
CA MET A 80 9.31 10.80 -2.04
C MET A 80 10.40 11.20 -3.03
N ALA A 81 10.83 10.25 -3.85
CA ALA A 81 11.77 10.48 -4.95
C ALA A 81 11.29 9.68 -6.16
N SER A 82 11.50 10.20 -7.35
CA SER A 82 11.05 9.52 -8.55
C SER A 82 12.09 9.58 -9.66
N ASN A 83 11.99 8.59 -10.55
CA ASN A 83 12.77 8.53 -11.78
C ASN A 83 11.83 7.97 -12.86
N GLY A 84 11.16 8.90 -13.58
CA GLY A 84 10.15 8.51 -14.57
C GLY A 84 9.00 7.72 -13.92
N PRO A 85 8.74 6.49 -14.40
CA PRO A 85 7.64 5.68 -13.87
C PRO A 85 7.90 5.08 -12.49
N LEU A 86 9.14 5.08 -12.00
CA LEU A 86 9.49 4.53 -10.70
C LEU A 86 9.40 5.61 -9.62
N VAL A 87 8.63 5.34 -8.56
CA VAL A 87 8.51 6.23 -7.41
C VAL A 87 8.88 5.47 -6.15
N LEU A 88 9.81 6.01 -5.38
CA LEU A 88 10.16 5.51 -4.06
C LEU A 88 9.58 6.48 -3.02
N VAL A 89 8.92 5.94 -2.00
CA VAL A 89 8.26 6.77 -1.00
C VAL A 89 8.38 6.12 0.38
N GLU A 90 8.63 6.94 1.39
CA GLU A 90 8.58 6.51 2.78
C GLU A 90 7.29 7.02 3.41
N THR A 91 6.61 6.16 4.18
CA THR A 91 5.40 6.55 4.91
C THR A 91 5.44 6.08 6.34
N HIS A 92 4.66 6.76 7.19
CA HIS A 92 4.43 6.38 8.56
C HIS A 92 2.94 6.09 8.72
N GLY A 93 2.61 4.83 9.00
CA GLY A 93 1.24 4.39 9.20
C GLY A 93 0.90 4.32 10.67
N THR A 94 -0.13 5.04 11.11
CA THR A 94 -0.57 5.07 12.50
C THR A 94 -2.07 4.86 12.60
N GLY A 95 -2.53 4.36 13.73
CA GLY A 95 -3.95 4.16 13.98
C GLY A 95 -4.20 3.16 15.09
N GLN A 96 -5.31 2.44 14.96
CA GLN A 96 -5.70 1.41 15.91
C GLN A 96 -6.16 0.16 15.19
N LEU A 97 -5.90 -1.00 15.80
CA LEU A 97 -6.50 -2.25 15.37
C LEU A 97 -7.98 -2.30 15.79
N SER A 98 -8.74 -3.20 15.20
CA SER A 98 -10.15 -3.37 15.53
C SER A 98 -10.39 -3.74 16.99
N ASP A 99 -9.39 -4.34 17.66
CA ASP A 99 -9.45 -4.68 19.09
C ASP A 99 -8.98 -3.54 20.02
N GLY A 100 -8.63 -2.39 19.45
CA GLY A 100 -8.23 -1.20 20.21
C GLY A 100 -6.74 -1.05 20.44
N ARG A 101 -5.93 -2.06 20.10
CA ARG A 101 -4.47 -1.94 20.25
C ARG A 101 -3.93 -0.89 19.28
N PRO A 102 -2.90 -0.12 19.69
CA PRO A 102 -2.32 0.87 18.79
C PRO A 102 -1.56 0.22 17.63
N TYR A 103 -1.54 0.90 16.49
CA TYR A 103 -0.73 0.53 15.34
C TYR A 103 0.21 1.68 14.97
N ASP A 104 1.48 1.36 14.80
CA ASP A 104 2.52 2.34 14.49
C ASP A 104 3.62 1.63 13.71
N ASN A 105 3.57 1.75 12.38
CA ASN A 105 4.55 1.06 11.53
C ASN A 105 5.11 2.02 10.48
N ARG A 106 6.35 1.76 10.09
CA ARG A 106 7.03 2.53 9.05
C ARG A 106 7.21 1.68 7.81
N TYR A 107 7.07 2.34 6.67
CA TYR A 107 7.08 1.71 5.37
C TYR A 107 8.03 2.42 4.43
N ALA A 108 8.61 1.66 3.52
CA ALA A 108 9.14 2.17 2.27
C ALA A 108 8.45 1.44 1.14
N TRP A 109 8.17 2.13 0.06
CA TRP A 109 7.41 1.60 -1.06
C TRP A 109 8.11 1.89 -2.37
N ALA A 110 8.03 0.95 -3.31
CA ALA A 110 8.41 1.19 -4.69
C ALA A 110 7.17 1.01 -5.56
N PHE A 111 6.79 2.07 -6.25
CA PHE A 111 5.65 2.07 -7.17
C PHE A 111 6.15 2.13 -8.60
N GLU A 112 5.49 1.39 -9.49
CA GLU A 112 5.65 1.59 -10.93
C GLU A 112 4.34 2.13 -11.48
N VAL A 113 4.41 3.25 -12.19
CA VAL A 113 3.25 3.98 -12.72
C VAL A 113 3.24 3.84 -14.23
N ARG A 114 2.05 3.57 -14.79
CA ARG A 114 1.87 3.41 -16.23
C ARG A 114 0.60 4.14 -16.65
N ALA A 115 0.75 5.16 -17.51
CA ALA A 115 -0.37 5.96 -18.01
C ALA A 115 -1.25 6.52 -16.88
N GLY A 116 -0.63 7.03 -15.82
CA GLY A 116 -1.33 7.63 -14.69
C GLY A 116 -1.95 6.65 -13.72
N GLN A 117 -1.80 5.34 -13.95
CA GLN A 117 -2.28 4.29 -13.05
C GLN A 117 -1.10 3.56 -12.40
N VAL A 118 -1.36 2.98 -11.25
CA VAL A 118 -0.36 2.20 -10.52
C VAL A 118 -0.36 0.78 -11.06
N ALA A 119 0.81 0.33 -11.56
CA ALA A 119 0.96 -0.99 -12.17
C ALA A 119 1.68 -1.98 -11.25
N MET A 120 2.49 -1.52 -10.31
CA MET A 120 3.19 -2.40 -9.38
C MET A 120 3.43 -1.68 -8.06
N ILE A 121 3.24 -2.41 -6.98
CA ILE A 121 3.52 -1.93 -5.63
C ILE A 121 4.41 -2.97 -4.95
N ARG A 122 5.60 -2.56 -4.52
CA ARG A 122 6.45 -3.34 -3.63
C ARG A 122 6.48 -2.64 -2.29
N GLU A 123 6.09 -3.36 -1.25
CA GLU A 123 5.90 -2.81 0.08
C GLU A 123 6.96 -3.37 1.02
N TYR A 124 7.76 -2.48 1.62
CA TYR A 124 8.76 -2.81 2.64
C TYR A 124 8.26 -2.26 3.97
N LEU A 125 8.36 -3.04 5.03
CA LEU A 125 7.83 -2.65 6.32
C LEU A 125 8.58 -3.39 7.43
N ASP A 126 8.34 -2.98 8.68
CA ASP A 126 8.85 -3.74 9.82
C ASP A 126 7.98 -5.00 9.99
N SER A 127 8.45 -6.10 9.41
CA SER A 127 7.73 -7.36 9.42
C SER A 127 7.68 -8.01 10.81
N TYR A 128 8.72 -7.78 11.62
CA TYR A 128 8.73 -8.29 12.99
C TYR A 128 7.60 -7.67 13.81
N TYR A 129 7.35 -6.37 13.61
CA TYR A 129 6.24 -5.69 14.27
C TYR A 129 4.89 -6.33 13.89
N ILE A 130 4.71 -6.66 12.60
CA ILE A 130 3.49 -7.33 12.12
C ILE A 130 3.30 -8.69 12.78
N VAL A 131 4.36 -9.48 12.87
CA VAL A 131 4.31 -10.80 13.53
C VAL A 131 3.96 -10.67 15.01
N ARG A 132 4.52 -9.68 15.70
CA ARG A 132 4.19 -9.43 17.11
C ARG A 132 2.72 -9.07 17.31
N LEU A 133 2.13 -8.31 16.38
CA LEU A 133 0.73 -7.89 16.49
C LEU A 133 -0.25 -8.98 16.11
N PHE A 134 0.01 -9.70 15.03
CA PHE A 134 -0.96 -10.60 14.41
C PHE A 134 -0.58 -12.07 14.52
N GLY A 135 0.61 -12.39 15.00
CA GLY A 135 1.12 -13.75 15.09
C GLY A 135 1.87 -14.19 13.83
N LYS A 136 2.34 -15.41 13.85
CA LYS A 136 3.06 -15.99 12.72
C LYS A 136 2.08 -16.31 11.58
N PRO A 137 2.57 -16.34 10.32
CA PRO A 137 1.73 -16.72 9.20
C PRO A 137 1.23 -18.17 9.29
#